data_bc0ae28854f7be173088b70105684d53
#
_entry.id   bc0ae28854f7be173088b70105684d53
#
_cell.length_a   1.000
_cell.length_b   1.000
_cell.length_c   1.000
_cell.angle_alpha   90.00
_cell.angle_beta   90.00
_cell.angle_gamma   90.00
#
_symmetry.space_group_name_H-M   'P 1'
#
loop_
_entity.id
_entity.type
_entity.pdbx_description
1 polymer ?
#
loop_
_entity_poly.entity_id
_entity_poly.type
_entity_poly.pdbx_seq_one_letter_code
_entity_poly.pdbx_strand_id
1 'polypeptide(L)'
;VKVFIGISKNRSEYKGTDIMLRAAKHIKEKHPERMELYVVEGVPFNEYVMLMNSSDIIMDQLYSYTPAMNALQAMSQGLICMGGGEEENYEILNEKELRPIINVQPTYESVCKQLEYIVLHPELIPSLKKDGIEYIKKHHDHIKVAKKYEALYNKLLDKS
;
A
#
# COMPACT_ATOMS: atom_id res chain seq x y z
N VAL A 1 -9.16 -3.81 -13.54
CA VAL A 1 -8.42 -3.37 -12.35
C VAL A 1 -6.96 -3.12 -12.75
N LYS A 2 -6.45 -1.94 -12.43
CA LYS A 2 -5.07 -1.55 -12.74
C LYS A 2 -4.19 -1.73 -11.52
N VAL A 3 -3.19 -2.59 -11.64
CA VAL A 3 -2.27 -2.95 -10.55
C VAL A 3 -0.88 -2.42 -10.84
N PHE A 4 -0.29 -1.72 -9.89
CA PHE A 4 1.02 -1.12 -9.96
C PHE A 4 2.00 -1.83 -9.03
N ILE A 5 3.19 -2.14 -9.53
CA ILE A 5 4.32 -2.64 -8.75
C ILE A 5 5.56 -1.83 -9.09
N GLY A 6 6.07 -1.10 -8.10
CA GLY A 6 7.36 -0.42 -8.19
C GLY A 6 8.49 -1.32 -7.70
N ILE A 7 9.43 -1.65 -8.59
CA ILE A 7 10.60 -2.47 -8.26
C ILE A 7 11.79 -1.57 -8.00
N SER A 8 12.38 -1.71 -6.83
CA SER A 8 13.65 -1.08 -6.49
C SER A 8 14.79 -2.05 -6.73
N LYS A 9 15.73 -1.65 -7.57
CA LYS A 9 16.94 -2.43 -7.88
C LYS A 9 17.63 -2.86 -6.58
N ASN A 10 17.98 -4.12 -6.46
CA ASN A 10 18.63 -4.73 -5.27
C ASN A 10 17.78 -4.76 -3.98
N ARG A 11 16.45 -4.53 -4.03
CA ARG A 11 15.56 -4.61 -2.87
C ARG A 11 14.37 -5.55 -3.07
N SER A 12 14.32 -6.27 -4.18
CA SER A 12 13.17 -7.10 -4.53
C SER A 12 12.94 -8.21 -3.50
N GLU A 13 13.98 -8.97 -3.16
CA GLU A 13 13.91 -10.02 -2.16
C GLU A 13 13.66 -9.47 -0.75
N TYR A 14 14.32 -8.36 -0.41
CA TYR A 14 14.13 -7.69 0.89
C TYR A 14 12.70 -7.21 1.13
N LYS A 15 12.02 -6.79 0.09
CA LYS A 15 10.62 -6.33 0.15
C LYS A 15 9.59 -7.41 -0.16
N GLY A 16 10.02 -8.54 -0.72
CA GLY A 16 9.12 -9.57 -1.24
C GLY A 16 8.40 -9.18 -2.53
N THR A 17 8.91 -8.17 -3.25
CA THR A 17 8.32 -7.74 -4.53
C THR A 17 8.49 -8.75 -5.64
N ASP A 18 9.45 -9.65 -5.55
CA ASP A 18 9.62 -10.81 -6.43
C ASP A 18 8.44 -11.78 -6.31
N ILE A 19 7.99 -12.07 -5.09
CA ILE A 19 6.80 -12.91 -4.82
C ILE A 19 5.55 -12.20 -5.36
N MET A 20 5.39 -10.92 -5.05
CA MET A 20 4.27 -10.10 -5.54
C MET A 20 4.21 -10.05 -7.05
N LEU A 21 5.34 -9.81 -7.72
CA LEU A 21 5.41 -9.75 -9.18
C LEU A 21 5.03 -11.09 -9.82
N ARG A 22 5.52 -12.20 -9.27
CA ARG A 22 5.17 -13.55 -9.77
C ARG A 22 3.68 -13.82 -9.63
N ALA A 23 3.09 -13.47 -8.49
CA ALA A 23 1.65 -13.59 -8.24
C ALA A 23 0.84 -12.70 -9.18
N ALA A 24 1.24 -11.44 -9.35
CA ALA A 24 0.54 -10.50 -10.22
C ALA A 24 0.57 -10.93 -11.69
N LYS A 25 1.70 -11.44 -12.19
CA LYS A 25 1.79 -12.00 -13.54
C LYS A 25 0.84 -13.19 -13.71
N HIS A 26 0.82 -14.10 -12.74
CA HIS A 26 -0.07 -15.25 -12.76
C HIS A 26 -1.55 -14.84 -12.82
N ILE A 27 -1.98 -13.90 -11.99
CA ILE A 27 -3.37 -13.42 -11.99
C ILE A 27 -3.70 -12.67 -13.28
N LYS A 28 -2.76 -11.89 -13.83
CA LYS A 28 -2.93 -11.25 -15.15
C LYS A 28 -3.10 -12.27 -16.28
N GLU A 29 -2.34 -13.35 -16.27
CA GLU A 29 -2.48 -14.45 -17.27
C GLU A 29 -3.81 -15.16 -17.12
N LYS A 30 -4.29 -15.37 -15.90
CA LYS A 30 -5.57 -16.03 -15.61
C LYS A 30 -6.79 -15.16 -15.95
N HIS A 31 -6.68 -13.84 -15.80
CA HIS A 31 -7.76 -12.87 -16.02
C HIS A 31 -7.34 -11.71 -16.93
N PRO A 32 -6.93 -11.98 -18.19
CA PRO A 32 -6.32 -10.98 -19.07
C PRO A 32 -7.21 -9.77 -19.37
N GLU A 33 -8.54 -9.96 -19.42
CA GLU A 33 -9.51 -8.89 -19.70
C GLU A 33 -9.92 -8.10 -18.45
N ARG A 34 -9.55 -8.56 -17.24
CA ARG A 34 -9.97 -7.96 -15.98
C ARG A 34 -8.88 -7.17 -15.28
N MET A 35 -7.62 -7.42 -15.61
CA MET A 35 -6.47 -6.85 -14.93
C MET A 35 -5.49 -6.25 -15.93
N GLU A 36 -5.00 -5.05 -15.66
CA GLU A 36 -3.80 -4.46 -16.27
C GLU A 36 -2.69 -4.45 -15.22
N LEU A 37 -1.46 -4.74 -15.61
CA LEU A 37 -0.31 -4.80 -14.71
C LEU A 37 0.77 -3.83 -15.19
N TYR A 38 1.09 -2.83 -14.36
CA TYR A 38 2.19 -1.89 -14.55
C TYR A 38 3.36 -2.28 -13.65
N VAL A 39 4.43 -2.75 -14.25
CA VAL A 39 5.69 -3.08 -13.57
C VAL A 39 6.69 -2.00 -13.89
N VAL A 40 7.15 -1.28 -12.87
CA VAL A 40 7.98 -0.09 -13.02
C VAL A 40 9.30 -0.27 -12.29
N GLU A 41 10.41 -0.18 -13.04
CA GLU A 41 11.77 -0.27 -12.51
C GLU A 41 12.66 0.76 -13.18
N GLY A 42 13.39 1.54 -12.38
CA GLY A 42 14.43 2.44 -12.89
C GLY A 42 13.95 3.61 -13.74
N VAL A 43 12.68 4.00 -13.66
CA VAL A 43 12.14 5.17 -14.37
C VAL A 43 12.33 6.45 -13.58
N PRO A 44 12.29 7.64 -14.23
CA PRO A 44 12.25 8.93 -13.54
C PRO A 44 11.06 9.04 -12.58
N PHE A 45 11.25 9.78 -11.49
CA PHE A 45 10.24 9.88 -10.42
C PHE A 45 8.88 10.42 -10.90
N ASN A 46 8.87 11.39 -11.82
CA ASN A 46 7.63 11.92 -12.40
C ASN A 46 6.84 10.87 -13.19
N GLU A 47 7.52 10.03 -13.95
CA GLU A 47 6.93 8.92 -14.70
C GLU A 47 6.40 7.84 -13.73
N TYR A 48 7.18 7.51 -12.69
CA TYR A 48 6.75 6.62 -11.62
C TYR A 48 5.43 7.07 -10.99
N VAL A 49 5.36 8.34 -10.58
CA VAL A 49 4.16 8.92 -9.95
C VAL A 49 2.98 8.94 -10.92
N MET A 50 3.20 9.25 -12.19
CA MET A 50 2.14 9.27 -13.20
C MET A 50 1.53 7.87 -13.39
N LEU A 51 2.36 6.84 -13.51
CA LEU A 51 1.90 5.45 -13.66
C LEU A 51 1.21 4.95 -12.40
N MET A 52 1.77 5.25 -11.23
CA MET A 52 1.15 4.93 -9.95
C MET A 52 -0.25 5.57 -9.86
N ASN A 53 -0.37 6.87 -10.12
CA ASN A 53 -1.65 7.59 -10.02
C ASN A 53 -2.71 7.15 -11.04
N SER A 54 -2.30 6.51 -12.14
CA SER A 54 -3.22 5.93 -13.12
C SER A 54 -3.75 4.55 -12.73
N SER A 55 -3.33 4.03 -11.57
CA SER A 55 -3.64 2.67 -11.12
C SER A 55 -4.73 2.65 -10.03
N ASP A 56 -5.23 1.46 -9.74
CA ASP A 56 -6.22 1.22 -8.69
C ASP A 56 -5.55 0.70 -7.41
N ILE A 57 -4.56 -0.17 -7.58
CA ILE A 57 -3.87 -0.88 -6.50
C ILE A 57 -2.37 -0.66 -6.61
N ILE A 58 -1.72 -0.40 -5.49
CA ILE A 58 -0.27 -0.50 -5.35
C ILE A 58 0.08 -1.76 -4.55
N MET A 59 1.01 -2.56 -5.05
CA MET A 59 1.63 -3.66 -4.32
C MET A 59 2.96 -3.14 -3.74
N ASP A 60 3.04 -2.98 -2.41
CA ASP A 60 4.17 -2.26 -1.79
C ASP A 60 5.25 -3.21 -1.26
N GLN A 61 4.98 -3.94 -0.19
CA GLN A 61 5.95 -4.84 0.43
C GLN A 61 5.28 -5.92 1.29
N LEU A 62 5.93 -7.09 1.42
CA LEU A 62 5.42 -8.22 2.20
C LEU A 62 6.02 -8.31 3.61
N TYR A 63 7.28 -7.90 3.76
CA TYR A 63 8.03 -8.11 5.01
C TYR A 63 7.98 -6.87 5.92
N SER A 64 6.76 -6.35 6.15
CA SER A 64 6.55 -5.25 7.07
C SER A 64 5.13 -5.31 7.64
N TYR A 65 5.02 -5.06 8.94
CA TYR A 65 3.72 -4.96 9.63
C TYR A 65 2.96 -3.68 9.29
N THR A 66 3.66 -2.67 8.79
CA THR A 66 3.11 -1.33 8.53
C THR A 66 3.38 -0.89 7.09
N PRO A 67 2.53 -0.02 6.53
CA PRO A 67 2.77 0.54 5.21
C PRO A 67 4.01 1.44 5.19
N ALA A 68 4.76 1.38 4.08
CA ALA A 68 5.87 2.30 3.84
C ALA A 68 5.39 3.64 3.28
N MET A 69 6.28 4.63 3.19
CA MET A 69 5.97 5.97 2.67
C MET A 69 5.34 5.95 1.28
N ASN A 70 5.77 5.03 0.43
CA ASN A 70 5.22 4.87 -0.91
C ASN A 70 3.75 4.44 -0.89
N ALA A 71 3.40 3.50 0.01
CA ALA A 71 2.03 3.07 0.24
C ALA A 71 1.17 4.21 0.81
N LEU A 72 1.69 4.97 1.78
CA LEU A 72 0.98 6.12 2.35
C LEU A 72 0.71 7.20 1.28
N GLN A 73 1.70 7.49 0.43
CA GLN A 73 1.53 8.41 -0.70
C GLN A 73 0.46 7.92 -1.66
N ALA A 74 0.51 6.66 -2.07
CA ALA A 74 -0.47 6.07 -2.97
C ALA A 74 -1.88 6.13 -2.39
N MET A 75 -2.06 5.74 -1.13
CA MET A 75 -3.36 5.80 -0.45
C MET A 75 -3.88 7.24 -0.32
N SER A 76 -3.00 8.24 -0.10
CA SER A 76 -3.39 9.65 -0.07
C SER A 76 -3.96 10.14 -1.40
N GLN A 77 -3.62 9.50 -2.49
CA GLN A 77 -4.08 9.78 -3.84
C GLN A 77 -5.21 8.85 -4.29
N GLY A 78 -5.72 8.04 -3.39
CA GLY A 78 -6.86 7.17 -3.63
C GLY A 78 -6.52 5.84 -4.30
N LEU A 79 -5.30 5.33 -4.14
CA LEU A 79 -4.99 3.95 -4.48
C LEU A 79 -5.27 3.03 -3.30
N ILE A 80 -5.56 1.77 -3.60
CA ILE A 80 -5.62 0.70 -2.61
C ILE A 80 -4.20 0.18 -2.36
N CYS A 81 -3.79 0.04 -1.11
CA CYS A 81 -2.53 -0.60 -0.75
C CYS A 81 -2.75 -2.10 -0.53
N MET A 82 -1.95 -2.94 -1.20
CA MET A 82 -1.81 -4.36 -0.90
C MET A 82 -0.42 -4.60 -0.33
N GLY A 83 -0.32 -5.13 0.89
CA GLY A 83 0.95 -5.34 1.56
C GLY A 83 0.81 -5.49 3.06
N GLY A 84 1.73 -4.93 3.83
CA GLY A 84 1.73 -4.96 5.29
C GLY A 84 0.58 -4.12 5.88
N GLY A 85 -0.41 -4.80 6.40
CA GLY A 85 -1.57 -4.22 7.09
C GLY A 85 -1.97 -5.13 8.25
N GLU A 86 -0.96 -5.57 9.02
CA GLU A 86 -1.15 -6.45 10.16
C GLU A 86 -1.92 -5.75 11.29
N GLU A 87 -2.49 -6.53 12.20
CA GLU A 87 -3.28 -6.01 13.33
C GLU A 87 -2.48 -5.02 14.17
N GLU A 88 -1.20 -5.28 14.38
CA GLU A 88 -0.26 -4.42 15.10
C GLU A 88 -0.20 -3.00 14.54
N ASN A 89 -0.30 -2.82 13.23
CA ASN A 89 -0.35 -1.50 12.60
C ASN A 89 -1.54 -0.68 13.11
N TYR A 90 -2.68 -1.32 13.26
CA TYR A 90 -3.92 -0.68 13.70
C TYR A 90 -3.96 -0.50 15.21
N GLU A 91 -3.41 -1.44 15.97
CA GLU A 91 -3.26 -1.33 17.44
C GLU A 91 -2.38 -0.14 17.82
N ILE A 92 -1.21 0.03 17.19
CA ILE A 92 -0.29 1.16 17.39
C ILE A 92 -0.99 2.50 17.18
N LEU A 93 -1.87 2.57 16.18
CA LEU A 93 -2.62 3.77 15.83
C LEU A 93 -3.93 3.91 16.63
N ASN A 94 -4.29 2.91 17.45
CA ASN A 94 -5.59 2.79 18.10
C ASN A 94 -6.76 2.93 17.09
N GLU A 95 -6.59 2.31 15.90
CA GLU A 95 -7.58 2.32 14.83
C GLU A 95 -8.44 1.05 14.88
N LYS A 96 -9.76 1.22 15.04
CA LYS A 96 -10.70 0.10 15.21
C LYS A 96 -11.63 -0.11 14.01
N GLU A 97 -11.80 0.91 13.20
CA GLU A 97 -12.83 0.94 12.14
C GLU A 97 -12.24 0.89 10.73
N LEU A 98 -11.24 1.73 10.46
CA LEU A 98 -10.65 1.83 9.12
C LEU A 98 -9.58 0.77 8.90
N ARG A 99 -9.83 -0.16 7.99
CA ARG A 99 -8.94 -1.27 7.60
C ARG A 99 -8.68 -1.28 6.09
N PRO A 100 -8.17 -0.18 5.50
CA PRO A 100 -8.13 -0.04 4.05
C PRO A 100 -7.01 -0.82 3.37
N ILE A 101 -6.05 -1.36 4.12
CA ILE A 101 -4.92 -2.09 3.54
C ILE A 101 -5.34 -3.54 3.33
N ILE A 102 -5.21 -4.03 2.11
CA ILE A 102 -5.38 -5.46 1.82
C ILE A 102 -4.17 -6.19 2.36
N ASN A 103 -4.32 -6.78 3.56
CA ASN A 103 -3.25 -7.52 4.19
C ASN A 103 -2.99 -8.84 3.46
N VAL A 104 -1.72 -9.15 3.25
CA VAL A 104 -1.26 -10.38 2.61
C VAL A 104 -0.12 -10.98 3.43
N GLN A 105 -0.20 -12.28 3.69
CA GLN A 105 0.92 -13.01 4.25
C GLN A 105 2.06 -13.10 3.21
N PRO A 106 3.32 -13.19 3.64
CA PRO A 106 4.48 -13.18 2.74
C PRO A 106 4.64 -14.53 1.99
N THR A 107 3.55 -14.98 1.37
CA THR A 107 3.50 -16.19 0.56
C THR A 107 2.86 -15.91 -0.79
N TYR A 108 3.30 -16.63 -1.80
CA TYR A 108 2.75 -16.55 -3.14
C TYR A 108 1.24 -16.81 -3.17
N GLU A 109 0.78 -17.81 -2.44
CA GLU A 109 -0.61 -18.24 -2.37
C GLU A 109 -1.51 -17.15 -1.75
N SER A 110 -1.04 -16.50 -0.69
CA SER A 110 -1.78 -15.41 -0.04
C SER A 110 -1.92 -14.22 -0.97
N VAL A 111 -0.84 -13.82 -1.65
CA VAL A 111 -0.87 -12.71 -2.61
C VAL A 111 -1.80 -13.03 -3.78
N CYS A 112 -1.71 -14.23 -4.37
CA CYS A 112 -2.61 -14.65 -5.44
C CYS A 112 -4.07 -14.61 -5.00
N LYS A 113 -4.39 -15.18 -3.85
CA LYS A 113 -5.77 -15.23 -3.31
C LYS A 113 -6.37 -13.84 -3.15
N GLN A 114 -5.65 -12.93 -2.51
CA GLN A 114 -6.16 -11.58 -2.24
C GLN A 114 -6.24 -10.73 -3.51
N LEU A 115 -5.23 -10.82 -4.39
CA LEU A 115 -5.25 -10.09 -5.65
C LEU A 115 -6.38 -10.59 -6.56
N GLU A 116 -6.54 -11.90 -6.70
CA GLU A 116 -7.61 -12.48 -7.51
C GLU A 116 -8.98 -12.06 -6.99
N TYR A 117 -9.16 -12.07 -5.65
CA TYR A 117 -10.41 -11.66 -5.04
C TYR A 117 -10.80 -10.23 -5.46
N ILE A 118 -9.89 -9.26 -5.37
CA ILE A 118 -10.19 -7.87 -5.77
C ILE A 118 -10.39 -7.75 -7.29
N VAL A 119 -9.63 -8.47 -8.10
CA VAL A 119 -9.79 -8.47 -9.57
C VAL A 119 -11.17 -8.99 -9.98
N LEU A 120 -11.72 -9.95 -9.23
CA LEU A 120 -13.05 -10.51 -9.48
C LEU A 120 -14.19 -9.67 -8.86
N HIS A 121 -13.88 -8.80 -7.89
CA HIS A 121 -14.83 -7.95 -7.16
C HIS A 121 -14.51 -6.46 -7.32
N PRO A 122 -14.49 -5.91 -8.56
CA PRO A 122 -14.13 -4.50 -8.78
C PRO A 122 -15.11 -3.52 -8.13
N GLU A 123 -16.30 -3.94 -7.75
CA GLU A 123 -17.28 -3.15 -7.01
C GLU A 123 -16.78 -2.71 -5.61
N LEU A 124 -15.77 -3.38 -5.06
CA LEU A 124 -15.17 -3.03 -3.77
C LEU A 124 -14.18 -1.86 -3.87
N ILE A 125 -13.66 -1.60 -5.07
CA ILE A 125 -12.60 -0.60 -5.29
C ILE A 125 -12.98 0.80 -4.79
N PRO A 126 -14.18 1.35 -5.10
CA PRO A 126 -14.53 2.70 -4.66
C PRO A 126 -14.55 2.86 -3.14
N SER A 127 -15.06 1.89 -2.39
CA SER A 127 -15.09 1.95 -0.93
C SER A 127 -13.69 1.84 -0.34
N LEU A 128 -12.86 0.91 -0.80
CA LEU A 128 -11.48 0.75 -0.32
C LEU A 128 -10.61 1.98 -0.59
N LYS A 129 -10.77 2.62 -1.76
CA LYS A 129 -10.10 3.89 -2.07
C LYS A 129 -10.52 5.00 -1.11
N LYS A 130 -11.81 5.13 -0.82
CA LYS A 130 -12.34 6.11 0.12
C LYS A 130 -11.80 5.88 1.52
N ASP A 131 -11.86 4.65 2.01
CA ASP A 131 -11.38 4.27 3.34
C ASP A 131 -9.87 4.53 3.48
N GLY A 132 -9.09 4.29 2.40
CA GLY A 132 -7.66 4.62 2.33
C GLY A 132 -7.39 6.12 2.52
N ILE A 133 -8.12 6.98 1.81
CA ILE A 133 -8.00 8.42 1.95
C ILE A 133 -8.37 8.88 3.37
N GLU A 134 -9.44 8.33 3.94
CA GLU A 134 -9.87 8.68 5.30
C GLU A 134 -8.85 8.23 6.35
N TYR A 135 -8.28 7.04 6.18
CA TYR A 135 -7.20 6.53 7.03
C TYR A 135 -5.97 7.45 7.02
N ILE A 136 -5.53 7.89 5.83
CA ILE A 136 -4.41 8.82 5.71
C ILE A 136 -4.72 10.17 6.38
N LYS A 137 -5.89 10.75 6.15
CA LYS A 137 -6.32 12.00 6.80
C LYS A 137 -6.39 11.89 8.32
N LYS A 138 -6.78 10.73 8.84
CA LYS A 138 -6.92 10.49 10.26
C LYS A 138 -5.56 10.33 10.95
N HIS A 139 -4.66 9.52 10.38
CA HIS A 139 -3.45 9.05 11.05
C HIS A 139 -2.15 9.64 10.51
N HIS A 140 -2.09 10.00 9.23
CA HIS A 140 -0.87 10.38 8.52
C HIS A 140 -0.92 11.79 7.92
N ASP A 141 -1.89 12.63 8.32
CA ASP A 141 -1.90 14.04 7.95
C ASP A 141 -0.63 14.72 8.45
N HIS A 142 0.10 15.39 7.56
CA HIS A 142 1.42 15.92 7.84
C HIS A 142 1.42 16.98 8.95
N ILE A 143 0.36 17.80 9.04
CA ILE A 143 0.22 18.82 10.10
C ILE A 143 -0.03 18.14 11.45
N LYS A 144 -0.90 17.13 11.49
CA LYS A 144 -1.17 16.37 12.72
C LYS A 144 0.07 15.63 13.21
N VAL A 145 0.83 15.02 12.30
CA VAL A 145 2.08 14.33 12.63
C VAL A 145 3.13 15.32 13.14
N ALA A 146 3.32 16.46 12.46
CA ALA A 146 4.24 17.50 12.89
C ALA A 146 3.92 18.01 14.32
N LYS A 147 2.64 18.27 14.62
CA LYS A 147 2.19 18.68 15.96
C LYS A 147 2.47 17.63 17.04
N LYS A 148 2.38 16.33 16.71
CA LYS A 148 2.73 15.26 17.66
C LYS A 148 4.23 15.28 17.99
N TYR A 149 5.08 15.51 16.99
CA TYR A 149 6.53 15.66 17.21
C TYR A 149 6.86 16.91 18.02
N GLU A 150 6.26 18.06 17.71
CA GLU A 150 6.41 19.30 18.45
C GLU A 150 6.04 19.10 19.93
N ALA A 151 4.89 18.50 20.20
CA ALA A 151 4.46 18.21 21.58
C ALA A 151 5.42 17.27 22.33
N LEU A 152 5.97 16.27 21.63
CA LEU A 152 6.96 15.36 22.20
C LEU A 152 8.26 16.11 22.55
N TYR A 153 8.77 16.95 21.66
CA TYR A 153 9.99 17.71 21.89
C TYR A 153 9.84 18.69 23.05
N ASN A 154 8.72 19.44 23.10
CA ASN A 154 8.44 20.34 24.21
C ASN A 154 8.41 19.61 25.56
N LYS A 155 7.74 18.46 25.62
CA LYS A 155 7.70 17.61 26.80
C LYS A 155 9.08 17.10 27.24
N LEU A 156 10.00 16.88 26.31
CA LEU A 156 11.38 16.48 26.65
C LEU A 156 12.22 17.64 27.13
N LEU A 157 12.06 18.83 26.54
CA LEU A 157 12.75 20.05 26.97
C LEU A 157 12.30 20.52 28.34
N ASP A 158 11.01 20.44 28.67
CA ASP A 158 10.46 20.81 30.00
C ASP A 158 10.94 19.88 31.12
N LYS A 159 11.55 18.75 30.81
CA LYS A 159 12.11 17.80 31.77
C LYS A 159 13.62 17.97 32.02
N SER A 160 14.25 18.86 31.24
CA SER A 160 15.70 19.17 31.33
C SER A 160 15.90 20.37 32.25
#